data_bb2b53e420843816da1ef906f134ff47
#
_entry.id   bb2b53e420843816da1ef906f134ff47
#
_cell.length_a   1.000
_cell.length_b   1.000
_cell.length_c   1.000
_cell.angle_alpha   90.00
_cell.angle_beta   90.00
_cell.angle_gamma   90.00
#
_symmetry.space_group_name_H-M   'P 1'
#
loop_
_entity.id
_entity.type
_entity.pdbx_description
1 polymer ?
#
loop_
_entity_poly.entity_id
_entity_poly.type
_entity_poly.pdbx_seq_one_letter_code
_entity_poly.pdbx_strand_id
1 'polypeptide(L)'
;QPGERCSDPACGTFGFMIAADRYVKDHTDDLFELPVDQQEFQRTQAFSGCELVHDTHRLALMNAMLHDISGPIYLGDTLSNFGKGMKGYDVVLTNPPFGTKKGGERATRDDFTFPTSNKQLNFLQHIYRSLNKTGKARAAVVLPDNVLFADGDGERIRRDLMEKCNLHTILRLPTGIFYAQGVKTNVLFFTRGYEDKGNTREIWFYDLRSDMPSFGKTNPLKESHFDEFVECYK
;
A
#
# COMPACT_ATOMS: atom_id res chain seq x y z
N GLN A 1 -0.56 -14.45 -2.30
CA GLN A 1 -0.71 -15.91 -2.38
C GLN A 1 -1.40 -16.41 -1.12
N PRO A 2 -2.07 -17.59 -1.15
CA PRO A 2 -2.59 -18.20 0.07
C PRO A 2 -1.52 -18.35 1.16
N GLY A 3 -1.89 -18.07 2.43
CA GLY A 3 -0.95 -18.14 3.55
C GLY A 3 -0.13 -16.86 3.80
N GLU A 4 -0.18 -15.87 2.92
CA GLU A 4 0.46 -14.57 3.14
C GLU A 4 -0.42 -13.62 3.97
N ARG A 5 0.22 -12.84 4.84
CA ARG A 5 -0.43 -11.77 5.60
C ARG A 5 -0.38 -10.46 4.81
N CYS A 6 -1.55 -9.96 4.42
CA CYS A 6 -1.70 -8.72 3.68
C CYS A 6 -2.29 -7.60 4.57
N SER A 7 -1.78 -6.38 4.45
CA SER A 7 -2.25 -5.26 5.26
C SER A 7 -2.40 -3.97 4.46
N ASP A 8 -3.39 -3.17 4.87
CA ASP A 8 -3.54 -1.77 4.46
C ASP A 8 -3.51 -0.86 5.70
N PRO A 9 -2.40 -0.14 5.94
CA PRO A 9 -2.25 0.73 7.10
C PRO A 9 -3.07 2.04 7.03
N ALA A 10 -3.79 2.28 5.94
CA ALA A 10 -4.70 3.41 5.74
C ALA A 10 -5.91 2.95 4.92
N CYS A 11 -6.63 1.95 5.46
CA CYS A 11 -7.46 1.06 4.66
C CYS A 11 -8.74 1.70 4.10
N GLY A 12 -9.11 2.89 4.54
CA GLY A 12 -10.34 3.50 4.07
C GLY A 12 -11.52 2.55 4.27
N THR A 13 -12.22 2.22 3.19
CA THR A 13 -13.33 1.25 3.17
C THR A 13 -12.88 -0.20 2.95
N PHE A 14 -11.59 -0.50 3.08
CA PHE A 14 -11.00 -1.84 2.94
C PHE A 14 -10.93 -2.40 1.50
N GLY A 15 -11.03 -1.53 0.51
CA GLY A 15 -11.13 -1.91 -0.90
C GLY A 15 -9.95 -2.72 -1.43
N PHE A 16 -8.70 -2.41 -1.06
CA PHE A 16 -7.52 -3.18 -1.48
C PHE A 16 -7.50 -4.60 -0.91
N MET A 17 -7.94 -4.76 0.33
CA MET A 17 -7.97 -6.08 0.96
C MET A 17 -9.06 -6.96 0.35
N ILE A 18 -10.23 -6.38 0.04
CA ILE A 18 -11.31 -7.07 -0.68
C ILE A 18 -10.84 -7.49 -2.08
N ALA A 19 -10.14 -6.63 -2.80
CA ALA A 19 -9.60 -6.97 -4.11
C ALA A 19 -8.54 -8.08 -4.03
N ALA A 20 -7.69 -8.06 -3.00
CA ALA A 20 -6.69 -9.09 -2.77
C ALA A 20 -7.32 -10.44 -2.38
N ASP A 21 -8.35 -10.43 -1.54
CA ASP A 21 -9.13 -11.63 -1.19
C ASP A 21 -9.80 -12.24 -2.42
N ARG A 22 -10.48 -11.41 -3.20
CA ARG A 22 -11.10 -11.83 -4.46
C ARG A 22 -10.10 -12.46 -5.41
N TYR A 23 -8.91 -11.85 -5.56
CA TYR A 23 -7.85 -12.43 -6.38
C TYR A 23 -7.45 -13.83 -5.90
N VAL A 24 -7.32 -14.05 -4.58
CA VAL A 24 -7.01 -15.37 -4.05
C VAL A 24 -8.15 -16.36 -4.32
N LYS A 25 -9.39 -15.97 -4.06
CA LYS A 25 -10.59 -16.81 -4.31
C LYS A 25 -10.72 -17.20 -5.77
N ASP A 26 -10.52 -16.26 -6.70
CA ASP A 26 -10.57 -16.51 -8.15
C ASP A 26 -9.50 -17.52 -8.63
N HIS A 27 -8.39 -17.67 -7.89
CA HIS A 27 -7.29 -18.58 -8.21
C HIS A 27 -7.24 -19.85 -7.37
N THR A 28 -8.25 -20.10 -6.54
CA THR A 28 -8.31 -21.25 -5.62
C THR A 28 -9.71 -21.88 -5.53
N ASP A 29 -10.51 -21.71 -6.58
CA ASP A 29 -11.91 -22.19 -6.62
C ASP A 29 -12.67 -21.78 -5.34
N ASP A 30 -12.73 -20.47 -5.06
CA ASP A 30 -13.35 -19.92 -3.84
C ASP A 30 -12.78 -20.52 -2.54
N LEU A 31 -11.48 -20.76 -2.48
CA LEU A 31 -10.70 -21.40 -1.43
C LEU A 31 -10.88 -22.92 -1.32
N PHE A 32 -11.75 -23.56 -2.09
CA PHE A 32 -12.01 -25.00 -1.99
C PHE A 32 -10.78 -25.87 -2.33
N GLU A 33 -9.86 -25.38 -3.14
CA GLU A 33 -8.60 -26.07 -3.45
C GLU A 33 -7.59 -26.03 -2.29
N LEU A 34 -7.84 -25.21 -1.25
CA LEU A 34 -6.93 -25.07 -0.12
C LEU A 34 -7.28 -26.05 1.02
N PRO A 35 -6.29 -26.51 1.81
CA PRO A 35 -6.53 -27.18 3.08
C PRO A 35 -7.40 -26.33 4.03
N VAL A 36 -8.18 -26.99 4.89
CA VAL A 36 -9.16 -26.33 5.78
C VAL A 36 -8.50 -25.27 6.68
N ASP A 37 -7.32 -25.54 7.21
CA ASP A 37 -6.55 -24.60 8.02
C ASP A 37 -6.11 -23.36 7.24
N GLN A 38 -5.78 -23.51 5.95
CA GLN A 38 -5.47 -22.38 5.08
C GLN A 38 -6.73 -21.59 4.68
N GLN A 39 -7.88 -22.25 4.49
CA GLN A 39 -9.15 -21.57 4.27
C GLN A 39 -9.51 -20.70 5.48
N GLU A 40 -9.37 -21.23 6.69
CA GLU A 40 -9.61 -20.49 7.93
C GLU A 40 -8.63 -19.32 8.10
N PHE A 41 -7.35 -19.56 7.85
CA PHE A 41 -6.33 -18.50 7.86
C PHE A 41 -6.70 -17.38 6.88
N GLN A 42 -7.10 -17.73 5.65
CA GLN A 42 -7.45 -16.78 4.61
C GLN A 42 -8.61 -15.86 5.03
N ARG A 43 -9.64 -16.44 5.70
CA ARG A 43 -10.80 -15.69 6.19
C ARG A 43 -10.51 -14.85 7.43
N THR A 44 -9.66 -15.33 8.35
CA THR A 44 -9.55 -14.75 9.70
C THR A 44 -8.26 -14.02 9.99
N GLN A 45 -7.17 -14.26 9.24
CA GLN A 45 -5.83 -13.76 9.55
C GLN A 45 -5.09 -13.14 8.36
N ALA A 46 -5.43 -13.53 7.13
CA ALA A 46 -4.68 -13.11 5.95
C ALA A 46 -4.78 -11.59 5.70
N PHE A 47 -5.92 -10.97 6.00
CA PHE A 47 -6.17 -9.56 5.70
C PHE A 47 -6.33 -8.74 6.97
N SER A 48 -5.66 -7.59 7.00
CA SER A 48 -5.78 -6.64 8.11
C SER A 48 -5.77 -5.19 7.61
N GLY A 49 -6.29 -4.28 8.42
CA GLY A 49 -6.27 -2.86 8.10
C GLY A 49 -6.26 -1.96 9.32
N CYS A 50 -5.96 -0.69 9.08
CA CYS A 50 -6.09 0.36 10.09
C CYS A 50 -6.73 1.60 9.46
N GLU A 51 -7.75 2.13 10.12
CA GLU A 51 -8.45 3.35 9.70
C GLU A 51 -8.57 4.31 10.87
N LEU A 52 -8.29 5.58 10.62
CA LEU A 52 -8.33 6.65 11.62
C LEU A 52 -9.74 7.18 11.84
N VAL A 53 -10.54 7.26 10.78
CA VAL A 53 -11.86 7.89 10.80
C VAL A 53 -12.92 6.86 11.18
N HIS A 54 -13.62 7.12 12.28
CA HIS A 54 -14.58 6.19 12.88
C HIS A 54 -15.70 5.73 11.90
N ASP A 55 -16.28 6.65 11.14
CA ASP A 55 -17.35 6.31 10.20
C ASP A 55 -16.82 5.50 9.00
N THR A 56 -15.64 5.82 8.52
CA THR A 56 -14.96 5.04 7.46
C THR A 56 -14.59 3.65 7.95
N HIS A 57 -14.13 3.52 9.20
CA HIS A 57 -13.85 2.23 9.83
C HIS A 57 -15.11 1.35 9.92
N ARG A 58 -16.27 1.91 10.24
CA ARG A 58 -17.54 1.17 10.22
C ARG A 58 -17.87 0.63 8.82
N LEU A 59 -17.63 1.45 7.78
CA LEU A 59 -17.82 1.01 6.40
C LEU A 59 -16.83 -0.12 6.03
N ALA A 60 -15.59 -0.04 6.50
CA ALA A 60 -14.60 -1.09 6.31
C ALA A 60 -15.04 -2.42 6.93
N LEU A 61 -15.56 -2.38 8.17
CA LEU A 61 -16.11 -3.57 8.85
C LEU A 61 -17.30 -4.17 8.10
N MET A 62 -18.23 -3.32 7.62
CA MET A 62 -19.37 -3.79 6.84
C MET A 62 -18.93 -4.44 5.52
N ASN A 63 -17.97 -3.82 4.82
CA ASN A 63 -17.44 -4.36 3.58
C ASN A 63 -16.72 -5.70 3.82
N ALA A 64 -15.88 -5.81 4.84
CA ALA A 64 -15.20 -7.05 5.20
C ALA A 64 -16.22 -8.17 5.47
N MET A 65 -17.27 -7.89 6.23
CA MET A 65 -18.34 -8.85 6.53
C MET A 65 -19.06 -9.31 5.26
N LEU A 66 -19.35 -8.41 4.32
CA LEU A 66 -20.02 -8.75 3.05
C LEU A 66 -19.17 -9.64 2.14
N HIS A 67 -17.85 -9.66 2.35
CA HIS A 67 -16.90 -10.47 1.58
C HIS A 67 -16.34 -11.66 2.36
N ASP A 68 -16.95 -12.00 3.52
CA ASP A 68 -16.52 -13.11 4.39
C ASP A 68 -15.06 -12.98 4.85
N ILE A 69 -14.62 -11.75 5.16
CA ILE A 69 -13.32 -11.47 5.74
C ILE A 69 -13.51 -11.10 7.22
N SER A 70 -12.93 -11.90 8.11
CA SER A 70 -13.00 -11.71 9.57
C SER A 70 -11.66 -11.25 10.18
N GLY A 71 -10.70 -10.87 9.34
CA GLY A 71 -9.41 -10.36 9.79
C GLY A 71 -9.52 -9.02 10.52
N PRO A 72 -8.50 -8.64 11.32
CA PRO A 72 -8.57 -7.46 12.18
C PRO A 72 -8.53 -6.16 11.39
N ILE A 73 -9.52 -5.30 11.62
CA ILE A 73 -9.54 -3.91 11.13
C ILE A 73 -9.54 -2.99 12.35
N TYR A 74 -8.42 -2.31 12.54
CA TYR A 74 -8.21 -1.47 13.73
C TYR A 74 -8.73 -0.05 13.51
N LEU A 75 -9.41 0.51 14.51
CA LEU A 75 -9.65 1.94 14.61
C LEU A 75 -8.48 2.60 15.32
N GLY A 76 -7.66 3.37 14.60
CA GLY A 76 -6.46 3.96 15.19
C GLY A 76 -5.65 4.81 14.22
N ASP A 77 -4.64 5.49 14.76
CA ASP A 77 -3.65 6.24 13.97
C ASP A 77 -2.39 5.40 13.77
N THR A 78 -2.20 4.91 12.56
CA THR A 78 -0.99 4.18 12.14
C THR A 78 0.30 4.97 12.37
N LEU A 79 0.24 6.30 12.28
CA LEU A 79 1.41 7.17 12.48
C LEU A 79 1.65 7.54 13.95
N SER A 80 0.84 7.01 14.88
CA SER A 80 1.06 7.08 16.33
C SER A 80 1.81 5.85 16.84
N ASN A 81 2.07 5.80 18.15
CA ASN A 81 2.66 4.62 18.80
C ASN A 81 1.85 3.33 18.61
N PHE A 82 0.55 3.44 18.35
CA PHE A 82 -0.31 2.30 18.00
C PHE A 82 0.26 1.52 16.80
N GLY A 83 0.65 2.23 15.74
CA GLY A 83 1.16 1.60 14.52
C GLY A 83 2.50 0.86 14.65
N LYS A 84 3.23 1.01 15.77
CA LYS A 84 4.48 0.25 16.00
C LYS A 84 4.25 -1.27 16.06
N GLY A 85 3.07 -1.69 16.53
CA GLY A 85 2.66 -3.09 16.61
C GLY A 85 2.29 -3.72 15.27
N MET A 86 2.02 -2.91 14.25
CA MET A 86 1.63 -3.38 12.91
C MET A 86 2.87 -3.84 12.13
N LYS A 87 3.22 -5.12 12.28
CA LYS A 87 4.44 -5.74 11.70
C LYS A 87 4.16 -7.18 11.27
N GLY A 88 5.08 -7.74 10.50
CA GLY A 88 5.04 -9.14 10.10
C GLY A 88 4.13 -9.39 8.91
N TYR A 89 4.10 -8.45 7.98
CA TYR A 89 3.32 -8.58 6.75
C TYR A 89 4.17 -9.07 5.59
N ASP A 90 3.57 -9.88 4.75
CA ASP A 90 4.17 -10.36 3.50
C ASP A 90 3.79 -9.46 2.33
N VAL A 91 2.61 -8.83 2.41
CA VAL A 91 2.11 -7.90 1.40
C VAL A 91 1.54 -6.64 2.07
N VAL A 92 1.87 -5.47 1.53
CA VAL A 92 1.19 -4.21 1.89
C VAL A 92 0.68 -3.54 0.62
N LEU A 93 -0.63 -3.30 0.57
CA LEU A 93 -1.30 -2.58 -0.51
C LEU A 93 -2.02 -1.37 0.09
N THR A 94 -1.65 -0.16 -0.30
CA THR A 94 -2.23 1.01 0.35
C THR A 94 -2.19 2.27 -0.52
N ASN A 95 -3.19 3.13 -0.29
CA ASN A 95 -3.25 4.50 -0.77
C ASN A 95 -3.33 5.45 0.43
N PRO A 96 -2.21 5.81 1.06
CA PRO A 96 -2.22 6.62 2.26
C PRO A 96 -2.72 8.05 2.00
N PRO A 97 -3.30 8.72 3.01
CA PRO A 97 -3.84 10.07 2.85
C PRO A 97 -2.75 11.08 2.48
N PHE A 98 -3.06 11.97 1.55
CA PHE A 98 -2.14 13.02 1.10
C PHE A 98 -2.17 14.24 2.04
N GLY A 99 -1.02 14.94 2.14
CA GLY A 99 -0.89 16.19 2.88
C GLY A 99 0.08 16.14 4.06
N THR A 100 0.13 17.24 4.79
CA THR A 100 0.94 17.38 6.00
C THR A 100 0.06 17.31 7.26
N LYS A 101 0.64 17.04 8.43
CA LYS A 101 -0.05 17.23 9.70
C LYS A 101 -0.42 18.70 9.89
N LYS A 102 -1.59 18.97 10.50
CA LYS A 102 -1.98 20.33 10.89
C LYS A 102 -0.88 20.91 11.80
N GLY A 103 -0.49 22.16 11.55
CA GLY A 103 0.56 22.83 12.33
C GLY A 103 2.00 22.42 12.00
N GLY A 104 2.24 21.54 11.02
CA GLY A 104 3.59 21.12 10.66
C GLY A 104 4.28 20.21 11.68
N GLU A 105 3.53 19.65 12.63
CA GLU A 105 4.06 18.75 13.66
C GLU A 105 4.68 17.50 13.03
N ARG A 106 5.86 17.15 13.51
CA ARG A 106 6.54 15.89 13.13
C ARG A 106 5.83 14.69 13.75
N ALA A 107 6.04 13.51 13.15
CA ALA A 107 5.54 12.27 13.73
C ALA A 107 6.17 12.04 15.12
N THR A 108 5.34 11.62 16.06
CA THR A 108 5.77 11.35 17.45
C THR A 108 6.31 9.93 17.64
N ARG A 109 6.30 9.10 16.59
CA ARG A 109 6.85 7.74 16.63
C ARG A 109 8.37 7.78 16.76
N ASP A 110 8.89 7.10 17.78
CA ASP A 110 10.32 7.01 18.06
C ASP A 110 11.05 5.93 17.25
N ASP A 111 10.31 5.06 16.57
CA ASP A 111 10.84 4.03 15.67
C ASP A 111 11.07 4.54 14.23
N PHE A 112 10.65 5.76 13.89
CA PHE A 112 10.97 6.37 12.61
C PHE A 112 12.39 6.94 12.62
N THR A 113 13.20 6.55 11.64
CA THR A 113 14.57 7.05 11.50
C THR A 113 14.60 8.54 11.13
N PHE A 114 13.62 8.98 10.33
CA PHE A 114 13.53 10.35 9.82
C PHE A 114 12.12 10.91 10.09
N PRO A 115 11.81 11.35 11.32
CA PRO A 115 10.50 11.91 11.63
C PRO A 115 10.27 13.20 10.85
N THR A 116 9.15 13.27 10.13
CA THR A 116 8.76 14.43 9.31
C THR A 116 7.29 14.80 9.54
N SER A 117 6.87 16.00 9.15
CA SER A 117 5.47 16.40 9.13
C SER A 117 4.70 15.86 7.92
N ASN A 118 5.39 15.39 6.89
CA ASN A 118 4.78 14.84 5.69
C ASN A 118 4.22 13.43 5.97
N LYS A 119 2.90 13.30 5.87
CA LYS A 119 2.20 12.03 6.16
C LYS A 119 2.62 10.90 5.23
N GLN A 120 2.75 11.17 3.93
CA GLN A 120 3.11 10.16 2.93
C GLN A 120 4.50 9.58 3.19
N LEU A 121 5.47 10.43 3.54
CA LEU A 121 6.82 10.01 3.89
C LEU A 121 6.84 9.18 5.18
N ASN A 122 6.00 9.52 6.16
CA ASN A 122 5.84 8.73 7.37
C ASN A 122 5.17 7.38 7.10
N PHE A 123 4.13 7.34 6.24
CA PHE A 123 3.53 6.08 5.81
C PHE A 123 4.54 5.21 5.06
N LEU A 124 5.36 5.79 4.19
CA LEU A 124 6.39 5.04 3.49
C LEU A 124 7.37 4.37 4.47
N GLN A 125 7.83 5.10 5.50
CA GLN A 125 8.67 4.52 6.56
C GLN A 125 7.94 3.41 7.31
N HIS A 126 6.67 3.61 7.66
CA HIS A 126 5.87 2.57 8.31
C HIS A 126 5.79 1.31 7.45
N ILE A 127 5.50 1.43 6.17
CA ILE A 127 5.29 0.31 5.26
C ILE A 127 6.54 -0.56 5.15
N TYR A 128 7.69 -0.02 4.78
CA TYR A 128 8.89 -0.86 4.62
C TYR A 128 9.42 -1.44 5.95
N ARG A 129 9.04 -0.86 7.10
CA ARG A 129 9.36 -1.40 8.44
C ARG A 129 8.38 -2.48 8.88
N SER A 130 7.16 -2.48 8.36
CA SER A 130 6.13 -3.47 8.69
C SER A 130 6.28 -4.79 7.92
N LEU A 131 7.00 -4.77 6.80
CA LEU A 131 7.25 -5.95 5.97
C LEU A 131 8.25 -6.92 6.62
N ASN A 132 7.99 -8.21 6.43
CA ASN A 132 8.89 -9.29 6.80
C ASN A 132 10.22 -9.21 6.04
N LYS A 133 11.36 -9.41 6.73
CA LYS A 133 12.70 -9.46 6.13
C LYS A 133 12.97 -10.83 5.50
N THR A 134 12.18 -11.21 4.51
CA THR A 134 12.24 -12.55 3.88
C THR A 134 12.78 -12.52 2.45
N GLY A 135 13.09 -11.34 1.92
CA GLY A 135 13.43 -11.18 0.49
C GLY A 135 12.24 -11.38 -0.46
N LYS A 136 11.03 -11.63 0.08
CA LYS A 136 9.80 -11.89 -0.68
C LYS A 136 8.66 -10.95 -0.32
N ALA A 137 8.67 -10.41 0.90
CA ALA A 137 7.65 -9.48 1.36
C ALA A 137 7.69 -8.20 0.52
N ARG A 138 6.52 -7.73 0.08
CA ARG A 138 6.42 -6.69 -0.95
C ARG A 138 5.31 -5.69 -0.68
N ALA A 139 5.42 -4.54 -1.30
CA ALA A 139 4.39 -3.52 -1.22
C ALA A 139 4.09 -2.87 -2.57
N ALA A 140 2.85 -2.44 -2.73
CA ALA A 140 2.43 -1.50 -3.75
C ALA A 140 1.75 -0.30 -3.08
N VAL A 141 2.33 0.88 -3.26
CA VAL A 141 1.95 2.09 -2.52
C VAL A 141 1.65 3.24 -3.47
N VAL A 142 0.44 3.80 -3.38
CA VAL A 142 0.07 5.00 -4.14
C VAL A 142 0.62 6.23 -3.44
N LEU A 143 1.44 7.02 -4.13
CA LEU A 143 2.06 8.23 -3.60
C LEU A 143 2.03 9.36 -4.64
N PRO A 144 1.85 10.63 -4.22
CA PRO A 144 1.92 11.76 -5.13
C PRO A 144 3.35 12.06 -5.58
N ASP A 145 3.48 12.73 -6.73
CA ASP A 145 4.78 13.07 -7.34
C ASP A 145 5.75 13.77 -6.37
N ASN A 146 5.25 14.61 -5.47
CA ASN A 146 6.09 15.35 -4.51
C ASN A 146 6.92 14.42 -3.61
N VAL A 147 6.47 13.20 -3.34
CA VAL A 147 7.27 12.22 -2.57
C VAL A 147 8.53 11.79 -3.32
N LEU A 148 8.46 11.73 -4.66
CA LEU A 148 9.62 11.36 -5.49
C LEU A 148 10.66 12.46 -5.59
N PHE A 149 10.25 13.73 -5.44
CA PHE A 149 11.11 14.90 -5.68
C PHE A 149 11.41 15.72 -4.41
N ALA A 150 10.81 15.39 -3.26
CA ALA A 150 11.04 16.11 -2.00
C ALA A 150 12.52 16.04 -1.57
N ASP A 151 13.09 17.19 -1.25
CA ASP A 151 14.44 17.33 -0.70
C ASP A 151 14.50 17.00 0.80
N GLY A 152 15.70 17.05 1.38
CA GLY A 152 15.92 16.90 2.80
C GLY A 152 15.47 15.56 3.37
N ASP A 153 14.45 15.55 4.25
CA ASP A 153 13.93 14.31 4.83
C ASP A 153 13.33 13.37 3.76
N GLY A 154 12.75 13.94 2.69
CA GLY A 154 12.25 13.15 1.56
C GLY A 154 13.36 12.38 0.86
N GLU A 155 14.48 13.01 0.56
CA GLU A 155 15.67 12.35 -0.02
C GLU A 155 16.19 11.24 0.90
N ARG A 156 16.35 11.55 2.20
CA ARG A 156 16.85 10.58 3.20
C ARG A 156 15.96 9.35 3.29
N ILE A 157 14.63 9.54 3.30
CA ILE A 157 13.66 8.44 3.39
C ILE A 157 13.66 7.60 2.10
N ARG A 158 13.76 8.22 0.92
CA ARG A 158 13.89 7.48 -0.34
C ARG A 158 15.19 6.66 -0.37
N ARG A 159 16.30 7.24 0.09
CA ARG A 159 17.58 6.53 0.20
C ARG A 159 17.48 5.35 1.16
N ASP A 160 16.87 5.53 2.33
CA ASP A 160 16.65 4.47 3.32
C ASP A 160 15.74 3.35 2.77
N LEU A 161 14.69 3.72 2.01
CA LEU A 161 13.85 2.76 1.30
C LEU A 161 14.68 1.92 0.31
N MET A 162 15.50 2.55 -0.53
CA MET A 162 16.30 1.86 -1.54
C MET A 162 17.41 1.00 -0.94
N GLU A 163 17.93 1.37 0.24
CA GLU A 163 18.87 0.53 0.98
C GLU A 163 18.18 -0.73 1.53
N LYS A 164 17.00 -0.60 2.11
CA LYS A 164 16.26 -1.69 2.79
C LYS A 164 15.41 -2.55 1.86
N CYS A 165 14.98 -1.98 0.74
CA CYS A 165 14.09 -2.62 -0.22
C CYS A 165 14.64 -2.52 -1.63
N ASN A 166 14.30 -3.48 -2.45
CA ASN A 166 14.42 -3.35 -3.89
C ASN A 166 13.19 -2.59 -4.42
N LEU A 167 13.34 -1.28 -4.62
CA LEU A 167 12.37 -0.47 -5.35
C LEU A 167 12.58 -0.74 -6.85
N HIS A 168 11.83 -1.67 -7.40
CA HIS A 168 12.06 -2.16 -8.76
C HIS A 168 11.18 -1.51 -9.82
N THR A 169 10.00 -0.97 -9.45
CA THR A 169 9.04 -0.43 -10.43
C THR A 169 8.32 0.79 -9.90
N ILE A 170 8.20 1.80 -10.73
CA ILE A 170 7.36 2.99 -10.51
C ILE A 170 6.40 3.14 -11.68
N LEU A 171 5.10 2.95 -11.41
CA LEU A 171 4.02 3.18 -12.37
C LEU A 171 3.48 4.59 -12.19
N ARG A 172 3.61 5.44 -13.20
CA ARG A 172 3.08 6.80 -13.19
C ARG A 172 1.63 6.80 -13.65
N LEU A 173 0.71 7.14 -12.74
CA LEU A 173 -0.73 7.11 -13.00
C LEU A 173 -1.22 8.39 -13.69
N PRO A 174 -2.23 8.29 -14.59
CA PRO A 174 -2.84 9.45 -15.21
C PRO A 174 -3.50 10.39 -14.20
N THR A 175 -3.70 11.63 -14.59
CA THR A 175 -4.46 12.61 -13.78
C THR A 175 -5.96 12.38 -13.89
N GLY A 176 -6.74 12.90 -12.92
CA GLY A 176 -8.21 12.85 -12.94
C GLY A 176 -8.82 11.56 -12.38
N ILE A 177 -8.01 10.57 -12.00
CA ILE A 177 -8.47 9.29 -11.44
C ILE A 177 -8.87 9.37 -9.96
N PHE A 178 -8.41 10.38 -9.25
CA PHE A 178 -8.77 10.65 -7.85
C PHE A 178 -9.63 11.90 -7.71
N TYR A 179 -10.42 12.00 -6.63
CA TYR A 179 -11.26 13.17 -6.36
C TYR A 179 -10.48 14.49 -6.25
N ALA A 180 -9.22 14.44 -5.79
CA ALA A 180 -8.30 15.58 -5.80
C ALA A 180 -7.79 15.79 -7.24
N GLN A 181 -8.55 16.53 -8.04
CA GLN A 181 -8.22 16.83 -9.43
C GLN A 181 -6.84 17.48 -9.55
N GLY A 182 -6.05 17.03 -10.52
CA GLY A 182 -4.73 17.59 -10.83
C GLY A 182 -3.57 17.00 -10.03
N VAL A 183 -3.80 16.16 -9.02
CA VAL A 183 -2.70 15.48 -8.32
C VAL A 183 -2.14 14.37 -9.19
N LYS A 184 -0.85 14.50 -9.53
CA LYS A 184 -0.11 13.43 -10.20
C LYS A 184 0.36 12.42 -9.17
N THR A 185 0.04 11.15 -9.40
CA THR A 185 0.36 10.05 -8.49
C THR A 185 1.14 8.95 -9.18
N ASN A 186 1.81 8.14 -8.37
CA ASN A 186 2.55 6.97 -8.81
C ASN A 186 2.24 5.79 -7.91
N VAL A 187 2.39 4.59 -8.42
CA VAL A 187 2.46 3.38 -7.59
C VAL A 187 3.92 2.95 -7.50
N LEU A 188 4.45 2.86 -6.30
CA LEU A 188 5.77 2.33 -6.02
C LEU A 188 5.64 0.85 -5.67
N PHE A 189 6.33 0.00 -6.43
CA PHE A 189 6.42 -1.45 -6.17
C PHE A 189 7.81 -1.76 -5.64
N PHE A 190 7.88 -2.35 -4.46
CA PHE A 190 9.15 -2.73 -3.85
C PHE A 190 9.05 -4.02 -3.03
N THR A 191 10.16 -4.71 -2.96
CA THR A 191 10.32 -5.96 -2.20
C THR A 191 11.31 -5.72 -1.05
N ARG A 192 10.96 -6.14 0.16
CA ARG A 192 11.81 -6.03 1.34
C ARG A 192 13.00 -7.00 1.25
N GLY A 193 14.22 -6.46 1.33
CA GLY A 193 15.43 -7.28 1.35
C GLY A 193 15.62 -8.04 2.65
N TYR A 194 16.50 -9.03 2.63
CA TYR A 194 16.99 -9.69 3.85
C TYR A 194 17.85 -8.73 4.67
N GLU A 195 18.75 -8.03 3.98
CA GLU A 195 19.65 -7.05 4.57
C GLU A 195 19.08 -5.63 4.40
N ASP A 196 19.58 -4.71 5.23
CA ASP A 196 19.17 -3.30 5.21
C ASP A 196 20.10 -2.42 4.35
N LYS A 197 20.77 -2.99 3.34
CA LYS A 197 21.75 -2.27 2.51
C LYS A 197 21.78 -2.77 1.07
N GLY A 198 21.81 -1.82 0.13
CA GLY A 198 22.13 -2.05 -1.27
C GLY A 198 21.12 -2.89 -2.04
N ASN A 199 19.84 -2.87 -1.66
CA ASN A 199 18.82 -3.71 -2.26
C ASN A 199 18.34 -3.21 -3.63
N THR A 200 18.22 -1.89 -3.83
CA THR A 200 17.80 -1.31 -5.12
C THR A 200 19.02 -1.05 -5.99
N ARG A 201 19.02 -1.63 -7.20
CA ARG A 201 20.07 -1.42 -8.22
C ARG A 201 19.55 -0.68 -9.42
N GLU A 202 18.36 -1.05 -9.87
CA GLU A 202 17.67 -0.52 -11.04
C GLU A 202 16.22 -0.26 -10.71
N ILE A 203 15.62 0.76 -11.33
CA ILE A 203 14.21 1.11 -11.18
C ILE A 203 13.62 1.23 -12.58
N TRP A 204 12.60 0.44 -12.86
CA TRP A 204 11.83 0.54 -14.09
C TRP A 204 10.69 1.54 -13.91
N PHE A 205 10.59 2.49 -14.84
CA PHE A 205 9.52 3.48 -14.89
C PHE A 205 8.57 3.16 -16.03
N TYR A 206 7.29 2.99 -15.73
CA TYR A 206 6.24 2.90 -16.73
C TYR A 206 5.35 4.15 -16.64
N ASP A 207 5.25 4.90 -17.73
CA ASP A 207 4.46 6.13 -17.79
C ASP A 207 3.10 5.88 -18.43
N LEU A 208 2.08 5.62 -17.59
CA LEU A 208 0.70 5.46 -18.02
C LEU A 208 0.00 6.81 -18.29
N ARG A 209 0.71 7.93 -18.23
CA ARG A 209 0.16 9.28 -18.49
C ARG A 209 0.15 9.63 -19.96
N SER A 210 1.09 9.05 -20.73
CA SER A 210 1.23 9.29 -22.17
C SER A 210 0.10 8.58 -22.92
N ASP A 211 -0.46 9.25 -23.92
CA ASP A 211 -1.48 8.72 -24.84
C ASP A 211 -2.78 8.21 -24.17
N MET A 212 -3.02 8.59 -22.90
CA MET A 212 -4.24 8.26 -22.20
C MET A 212 -5.30 9.35 -22.34
N PRO A 213 -6.59 8.97 -22.40
CA PRO A 213 -7.67 9.93 -22.40
C PRO A 213 -7.74 10.70 -21.08
N SER A 214 -8.42 11.82 -21.06
CA SER A 214 -8.75 12.51 -19.81
C SER A 214 -9.71 11.68 -18.98
N PHE A 215 -9.31 11.36 -17.75
CA PHE A 215 -10.14 10.61 -16.78
C PHE A 215 -10.94 11.53 -15.88
N GLY A 216 -12.07 11.02 -15.38
CA GLY A 216 -12.97 11.72 -14.48
C GLY A 216 -14.19 10.87 -14.15
N LYS A 217 -15.21 11.49 -13.56
CA LYS A 217 -16.45 10.78 -13.17
C LYS A 217 -17.18 10.13 -14.34
N THR A 218 -17.18 10.79 -15.52
CA THR A 218 -17.84 10.32 -16.73
C THR A 218 -17.01 9.35 -17.55
N ASN A 219 -15.69 9.37 -17.37
CA ASN A 219 -14.75 8.46 -18.01
C ASN A 219 -13.77 7.92 -16.97
N PRO A 220 -14.16 6.93 -16.14
CA PRO A 220 -13.29 6.39 -15.11
C PRO A 220 -12.16 5.53 -15.68
N LEU A 221 -11.06 5.46 -14.94
CA LEU A 221 -10.00 4.50 -15.22
C LEU A 221 -10.56 3.07 -15.06
N LYS A 222 -10.25 2.20 -16.02
CA LYS A 222 -10.69 0.79 -16.05
C LYS A 222 -9.49 -0.13 -16.01
N GLU A 223 -9.71 -1.39 -15.66
CA GLU A 223 -8.68 -2.43 -15.62
C GLU A 223 -7.96 -2.57 -16.97
N SER A 224 -8.71 -2.55 -18.09
CA SER A 224 -8.14 -2.66 -19.44
C SER A 224 -7.11 -1.57 -19.82
N HIS A 225 -7.08 -0.45 -19.10
CA HIS A 225 -6.03 0.56 -19.32
C HIS A 225 -4.65 0.13 -18.78
N PHE A 226 -4.60 -0.95 -18.00
CA PHE A 226 -3.36 -1.49 -17.45
C PHE A 226 -2.83 -2.70 -18.22
N ASP A 227 -3.51 -3.18 -19.28
CA ASP A 227 -3.17 -4.42 -19.98
C ASP A 227 -1.73 -4.40 -20.48
N GLU A 228 -1.30 -3.32 -21.15
CA GLU A 228 0.08 -3.18 -21.64
C GLU A 228 1.10 -3.14 -20.48
N PHE A 229 0.78 -2.42 -19.40
CA PHE A 229 1.63 -2.42 -18.19
C PHE A 229 1.77 -3.83 -17.63
N VAL A 230 0.67 -4.58 -17.52
CA VAL A 230 0.68 -5.95 -16.99
C VAL A 230 1.48 -6.90 -17.88
N GLU A 231 1.39 -6.75 -19.21
CA GLU A 231 2.20 -7.53 -20.14
C GLU A 231 3.70 -7.24 -20.00
N CYS A 232 4.06 -5.96 -19.86
CA CYS A 232 5.46 -5.56 -19.67
C CYS A 232 6.00 -5.89 -18.27
N TYR A 233 5.13 -6.04 -17.28
CA TYR A 233 5.52 -6.30 -15.87
C TYR A 233 5.81 -7.79 -15.61
N LYS A 234 5.28 -8.70 -16.40
CA LYS A 234 5.52 -10.16 -16.32
C LYS A 234 6.94 -10.53 -16.70
#